data_0610d9d696761b2ce58c3eeb4a3bd385
#
_entry.id   0610d9d696761b2ce58c3eeb4a3bd385
#
_cell.length_a   1.000
_cell.length_b   1.000
_cell.length_c   1.000
_cell.angle_alpha   90.00
_cell.angle_beta   90.00
_cell.angle_gamma   90.00
#
_symmetry.space_group_name_H-M   'P 1'
#
loop_
_entity.id
_entity.type
_entity.pdbx_description
1 polymer ?
#
loop_
_entity_poly.entity_id
_entity_poly.type
_entity_poly.pdbx_seq_one_letter_code
_entity_poly.pdbx_strand_id
1 'polypeptide(L)' 'MKYYVGLDVSLGETAICVVDENGVIIREGFAASQPEDVAAWLAKVD' A
#
# COMPACT_ATOMS: atom_id res chain seq x y z
N MET A 1 13.17 -8.54 -7.15
CA MET A 1 11.74 -8.60 -7.38
C MET A 1 11.15 -7.21 -7.33
N LYS A 2 10.27 -6.87 -8.25
CA LYS A 2 9.69 -5.54 -8.30
C LYS A 2 8.26 -5.53 -7.78
N TYR A 3 7.94 -4.53 -7.00
CA TYR A 3 6.58 -4.31 -6.53
C TYR A 3 6.11 -2.95 -6.99
N TYR A 4 4.84 -2.85 -7.26
CA TYR A 4 4.20 -1.60 -7.62
C TYR A 4 3.13 -1.30 -6.59
N VAL A 5 3.09 -0.07 -6.12
CA VAL A 5 2.18 0.32 -5.06
C VAL A 5 1.19 1.35 -5.60
N GLY A 6 -0.09 1.05 -5.45
CA GLY A 6 -1.14 1.99 -5.78
C GLY A 6 -1.75 2.53 -4.50
N LEU A 7 -1.93 3.83 -4.44
CA LEU A 7 -2.51 4.49 -3.28
C LEU A 7 -3.75 5.25 -3.72
N ASP A 8 -4.83 5.05 -2.97
CA ASP A 8 -6.06 5.81 -3.17
C ASP A 8 -6.34 6.55 -1.86
N VAL A 9 -5.98 7.82 -1.84
CA VAL A 9 -6.01 8.63 -0.63
C VAL A 9 -7.38 9.28 -0.45
N SER A 10 -7.94 9.13 0.74
CA SER A 10 -9.16 9.84 1.11
C SER A 10 -8.92 10.56 2.44
N LEU A 11 -9.95 11.25 2.95
CA LEU A 11 -9.75 12.10 4.12
C LEU A 11 -9.34 11.33 5.37
N GLY A 12 -9.90 10.16 5.57
CA GLY A 12 -9.65 9.42 6.80
C GLY A 12 -8.67 8.29 6.64
N GLU A 13 -8.56 7.73 5.46
CA GLU A 13 -7.72 6.57 5.26
C GLU A 13 -7.26 6.46 3.81
N THR A 14 -6.21 5.69 3.61
CA THR A 14 -5.64 5.45 2.30
C THR A 14 -5.77 3.98 1.98
N ALA A 15 -6.36 3.66 0.85
CA ALA A 15 -6.39 2.29 0.36
C ALA A 15 -5.05 2.00 -0.32
N ILE A 16 -4.45 0.88 0.01
CA ILE A 16 -3.13 0.52 -0.49
C ILE A 16 -3.22 -0.83 -1.18
N CYS A 17 -2.66 -0.91 -2.37
CA CYS A 17 -2.61 -2.16 -3.13
C CYS A 17 -1.18 -2.36 -3.62
N VAL A 18 -0.60 -3.49 -3.31
CA VAL A 18 0.75 -3.84 -3.75
C VAL A 18 0.66 -5.02 -4.70
N VAL A 19 1.21 -4.85 -5.90
CA VAL A 19 1.21 -5.91 -6.90
C VAL A 19 2.64 -6.19 -7.32
N ASP A 20 2.87 -7.39 -7.83
CA ASP A 20 4.18 -7.74 -8.34
C ASP A 20 4.28 -7.35 -9.82
N GLU A 21 5.39 -7.69 -10.43
CA GLU A 21 5.67 -7.33 -11.83
C GLU A 21 4.72 -8.02 -12.81
N ASN A 22 4.01 -9.03 -12.37
CA ASN A 22 3.04 -9.75 -13.19
C ASN A 22 1.61 -9.26 -12.97
N GLY A 23 1.43 -8.25 -12.12
CA GLY A 23 0.12 -7.72 -11.82
C GLY A 23 -0.65 -8.50 -10.76
N VAL A 24 0.01 -9.44 -10.11
CA VAL A 24 -0.63 -10.24 -9.06
C VAL A 24 -0.65 -9.45 -7.76
N ILE A 25 -1.81 -9.37 -7.12
CA ILE A 25 -1.94 -8.65 -5.86
C ILE A 25 -1.21 -9.44 -4.77
N ILE A 26 -0.20 -8.80 -4.20
CA ILE A 26 0.59 -9.38 -3.11
C ILE A 26 -0.07 -9.08 -1.78
N ARG A 27 -0.55 -7.86 -1.63
CA ARG A 27 -1.16 -7.42 -0.39
C ARG A 27 -2.00 -6.19 -0.64
N GLU A 28 -3.10 -6.07 0.10
CA GLU A 28 -3.93 -4.87 0.03
C GLU A 28 -4.55 -4.60 1.38
N GLY A 29 -4.87 -3.35 1.63
CA GLY A 29 -5.45 -2.97 2.90
C GLY A 29 -5.61 -1.48 2.98
N PHE A 30 -5.75 -0.99 4.21
CA PHE A 30 -5.97 0.42 4.48
C PHE A 30 -5.03 0.88 5.58
N ALA A 31 -4.63 2.13 5.51
CA ALA A 31 -3.88 2.78 6.58
C ALA A 31 -4.47 4.17 6.79
N ALA A 32 -4.27 4.75 7.96
CA ALA A 32 -4.68 6.12 8.19
C ALA A 32 -3.94 7.02 7.21
N SER A 33 -4.61 8.10 6.76
CA SER A 33 -4.04 9.00 5.76
C SER A 33 -3.01 9.93 6.41
N GLN A 34 -1.96 9.34 6.95
CA GLN A 34 -0.83 10.05 7.52
C GLN A 34 0.44 9.36 7.02
N PRO A 35 1.47 10.15 6.66
CA PRO A 35 2.66 9.57 6.05
C PRO A 35 3.32 8.46 6.86
N GLU A 36 3.40 8.62 8.18
CA GLU A 36 4.02 7.61 9.02
C GLU A 36 3.23 6.31 9.06
N ASP A 37 1.90 6.39 8.98
CA ASP A 37 1.07 5.19 9.01
C ASP A 37 1.15 4.44 7.70
N VAL A 38 1.15 5.16 6.59
CA VAL A 38 1.30 4.55 5.27
C VAL A 38 2.67 3.90 5.15
N ALA A 39 3.70 4.60 5.61
CA ALA A 39 5.06 4.07 5.57
C ALA A 39 5.19 2.81 6.43
N ALA A 40 4.58 2.82 7.61
CA ALA A 40 4.61 1.66 8.49
C ALA A 40 3.91 0.46 7.86
N TRP A 41 2.78 0.71 7.19
CA TRP A 41 2.06 -0.35 6.50
C TRP A 41 2.92 -0.96 5.39
N LEU A 42 3.55 -0.10 4.59
CA LEU A 42 4.39 -0.54 3.47
C LEU A 42 5.65 -1.26 3.96
N ALA A 43 6.17 -0.88 5.11
CA ALA A 43 7.36 -1.52 5.67
C ALA A 43 7.13 -2.99 6.01
N LYS A 44 5.87 -3.40 6.17
CA LYS A 44 5.54 -4.81 6.43
C LYS A 44 5.45 -5.64 5.17
N VAL A 45 5.52 -5.01 4.03
CA VAL A 45 5.54 -5.69 2.74
C VAL A 45 6.98 -5.96 2.40
N ASP A 46 7.29 -7.19 2.20
CA ASP A 46 8.70 -7.52 1.97
C ASP A 46 8.97 -8.06 0.58
#